data_3f4a27bace476a4ef2d153ef323d097f
#
_entry.id   3f4a27bace476a4ef2d153ef323d097f
#
_cell.length_a   1.000
_cell.length_b   1.000
_cell.length_c   1.000
_cell.angle_alpha   90.00
_cell.angle_beta   90.00
_cell.angle_gamma   90.00
#
_symmetry.space_group_name_H-M   'P 1'
#
loop_
_entity.id
_entity.type
_entity.pdbx_description
1 polymer ?
#
loop_
_entity_poly.entity_id
_entity_poly.type
_entity_poly.pdbx_seq_one_letter_code
_entity_poly.pdbx_strand_id
1 'polypeptide(L)'
;MNHTLFFKINPSIKFPAWDSDSHYKFLFSKNLFKTKRSYERWLEKISIFPENLNIESFLNIHAGHINKLIYEDSIKKFEKQRSLILFIQYVEVNNNKFLFANDRRNGRLWVKVKSNKIKDISESLKYFSKLRKKNIIIFPDAYLLKIFLDQKIDENQINNKLKLSIHFPEYLFYINNLKINDTKLLNKFNLPPNSYLSDLEAESIHIIREVVSETKNPVMLYSIGKDSSVMLRLAQKAFYPSLPPFPLLHVDTRWKFREMYLFRNWVEKNSGMKLITHINPDGIKSNINPFDHGSALHTDIMKTQSLKQALDKYKYDAAFGGARRDEEKSRAKERVISFRNPSHQWDPKNQRPELWSLYNSKVNKGESTRVF
;
A
#
# COMPACT_ATOMS: atom_id res chain seq x y z
N MET A 1 26.38 -36.41 -11.86
CA MET A 1 27.06 -35.57 -10.84
C MET A 1 26.04 -35.18 -9.80
N ASN A 2 26.19 -35.66 -8.59
CA ASN A 2 25.16 -35.63 -7.56
C ASN A 2 25.05 -34.29 -6.84
N HIS A 3 23.87 -33.99 -6.30
CA HIS A 3 23.55 -32.86 -5.40
C HIS A 3 24.57 -32.68 -4.26
N THR A 4 25.25 -33.73 -3.86
CA THR A 4 26.31 -33.73 -2.84
C THR A 4 27.51 -32.84 -3.15
N LEU A 5 27.80 -32.58 -4.44
CA LEU A 5 28.91 -31.67 -4.84
C LEU A 5 28.60 -30.21 -4.50
N PHE A 6 27.34 -29.80 -4.54
CA PHE A 6 26.94 -28.43 -4.17
C PHE A 6 27.24 -28.11 -2.71
N PHE A 7 27.12 -29.12 -1.84
CA PHE A 7 27.33 -28.97 -0.40
C PHE A 7 28.80 -29.16 0.03
N LYS A 8 29.72 -29.48 -0.91
CA LYS A 8 31.15 -29.52 -0.59
C LYS A 8 31.66 -28.09 -0.37
N ILE A 9 31.85 -27.78 0.87
CA ILE A 9 32.29 -26.47 1.37
C ILE A 9 33.79 -26.35 1.16
N ASN A 10 34.25 -25.20 0.66
CA ASN A 10 35.68 -24.87 0.69
C ASN A 10 36.07 -24.59 2.16
N PRO A 11 36.98 -25.40 2.75
CA PRO A 11 37.39 -25.24 4.14
C PRO A 11 38.10 -23.92 4.41
N SER A 12 38.59 -23.23 3.39
CA SER A 12 39.21 -21.90 3.53
C SER A 12 38.21 -20.74 3.69
N ILE A 13 36.90 -20.99 3.51
CA ILE A 13 35.90 -19.97 3.68
C ILE A 13 35.53 -19.83 5.18
N LYS A 14 35.87 -18.69 5.76
CA LYS A 14 35.59 -18.37 7.18
C LYS A 14 34.12 -18.21 7.53
N PHE A 15 33.21 -18.15 6.55
CA PHE A 15 31.81 -17.89 6.72
C PHE A 15 30.96 -18.95 6.03
N PRO A 16 29.74 -19.24 6.53
CA PRO A 16 28.84 -20.21 5.90
C PRO A 16 28.10 -19.62 4.66
N ALA A 17 28.69 -18.64 3.99
CA ALA A 17 28.18 -17.98 2.81
C ALA A 17 29.08 -18.13 1.61
N TRP A 18 28.46 -18.32 0.43
CA TRP A 18 29.17 -18.50 -0.84
C TRP A 18 28.57 -17.68 -1.95
N ASP A 19 29.35 -17.45 -2.98
CA ASP A 19 28.87 -17.01 -4.28
C ASP A 19 29.27 -18.03 -5.37
N SER A 20 28.60 -17.93 -6.50
CA SER A 20 28.84 -18.82 -7.64
C SER A 20 30.29 -18.75 -8.16
N ASP A 21 30.93 -17.58 -8.07
CA ASP A 21 32.33 -17.44 -8.51
C ASP A 21 33.32 -18.15 -7.58
N SER A 22 33.16 -17.97 -6.28
CA SER A 22 34.00 -18.64 -5.28
C SER A 22 33.80 -20.15 -5.32
N HIS A 23 32.56 -20.61 -5.48
CA HIS A 23 32.23 -22.02 -5.58
C HIS A 23 32.78 -22.63 -6.87
N TYR A 24 32.67 -21.94 -8.02
CA TYR A 24 33.27 -22.37 -9.26
C TYR A 24 34.80 -22.50 -9.13
N LYS A 25 35.49 -21.49 -8.60
CA LYS A 25 36.94 -21.52 -8.39
C LYS A 25 37.39 -22.73 -7.54
N PHE A 26 36.63 -23.01 -6.48
CA PHE A 26 36.90 -24.17 -5.63
C PHE A 26 36.71 -25.50 -6.38
N LEU A 27 35.62 -25.66 -7.14
CA LEU A 27 35.38 -26.88 -7.92
C LEU A 27 36.34 -27.02 -9.12
N PHE A 28 36.73 -25.89 -9.70
CA PHE A 28 37.77 -25.85 -10.74
C PHE A 28 39.13 -26.34 -10.19
N SER A 29 39.55 -25.91 -9.00
CA SER A 29 40.79 -26.40 -8.36
C SER A 29 40.76 -27.90 -8.04
N LYS A 30 39.58 -28.51 -8.02
CA LYS A 30 39.38 -29.95 -7.87
C LYS A 30 39.22 -30.70 -9.19
N ASN A 31 39.48 -30.03 -10.33
CA ASN A 31 39.33 -30.57 -11.70
C ASN A 31 37.89 -31.08 -12.02
N LEU A 32 36.85 -30.56 -11.33
CA LEU A 32 35.47 -31.01 -11.53
C LEU A 32 34.78 -30.27 -12.69
N PHE A 33 35.21 -29.05 -12.99
CA PHE A 33 34.71 -28.25 -14.11
C PHE A 33 35.84 -27.56 -14.86
N LYS A 34 35.82 -27.62 -16.18
CA LYS A 34 36.81 -26.98 -17.05
C LYS A 34 36.50 -25.52 -17.33
N THR A 35 35.23 -25.14 -17.33
CA THR A 35 34.76 -23.77 -17.67
C THR A 35 33.65 -23.32 -16.75
N LYS A 36 33.56 -22.02 -16.53
CA LYS A 36 32.46 -21.41 -15.77
C LYS A 36 31.09 -21.71 -16.40
N ARG A 37 30.98 -21.72 -17.73
CA ARG A 37 29.76 -22.04 -18.46
C ARG A 37 29.28 -23.49 -18.22
N SER A 38 30.18 -24.46 -18.12
CA SER A 38 29.82 -25.84 -17.78
C SER A 38 29.33 -25.98 -16.34
N TYR A 39 29.90 -25.18 -15.42
CA TYR A 39 29.46 -25.10 -14.04
C TYR A 39 28.06 -24.45 -13.91
N GLU A 40 27.80 -23.35 -14.61
CA GLU A 40 26.50 -22.69 -14.59
C GLU A 40 25.37 -23.58 -15.14
N ARG A 41 25.62 -24.26 -16.27
CA ARG A 41 24.68 -25.26 -16.81
C ARG A 41 24.43 -26.41 -15.84
N TRP A 42 25.44 -26.83 -15.09
CA TRP A 42 25.28 -27.84 -14.07
C TRP A 42 24.41 -27.32 -12.91
N LEU A 43 24.65 -26.10 -12.45
CA LEU A 43 23.79 -25.46 -11.42
C LEU A 43 22.32 -25.40 -11.83
N GLU A 44 22.05 -25.06 -13.07
CA GLU A 44 20.70 -25.05 -13.62
C GLU A 44 20.06 -26.44 -13.64
N LYS A 45 20.82 -27.45 -14.06
CA LYS A 45 20.32 -28.84 -14.10
C LYS A 45 20.00 -29.44 -12.73
N ILE A 46 20.73 -29.06 -11.69
CA ILE A 46 20.50 -29.64 -10.36
C ILE A 46 19.29 -29.03 -9.66
N SER A 47 18.68 -27.98 -10.22
CA SER A 47 17.46 -27.32 -9.73
C SER A 47 17.44 -27.04 -8.21
N ILE A 48 18.61 -26.83 -7.62
CA ILE A 48 18.75 -26.49 -6.19
C ILE A 48 18.40 -25.03 -5.96
N PHE A 49 18.69 -24.19 -6.95
CA PHE A 49 18.38 -22.78 -6.86
C PHE A 49 16.97 -22.52 -7.38
N PRO A 50 16.22 -21.70 -6.69
CA PRO A 50 14.99 -21.14 -7.25
C PRO A 50 15.33 -20.22 -8.44
N GLU A 51 14.34 -19.84 -9.19
CA GLU A 51 14.46 -18.82 -10.22
C GLU A 51 14.94 -17.50 -9.60
N ASN A 52 15.79 -16.79 -10.34
CA ASN A 52 16.25 -15.48 -9.92
C ASN A 52 15.06 -14.51 -9.85
N LEU A 53 14.94 -13.81 -8.74
CA LEU A 53 13.96 -12.75 -8.61
C LEU A 53 14.39 -11.52 -9.41
N ASN A 54 13.40 -10.87 -10.02
CA ASN A 54 13.53 -9.57 -10.67
C ASN A 54 12.40 -8.64 -10.19
N ILE A 55 12.31 -7.44 -10.73
CA ILE A 55 11.26 -6.48 -10.37
C ILE A 55 9.85 -7.04 -10.63
N GLU A 56 9.69 -7.81 -11.71
CA GLU A 56 8.41 -8.40 -12.13
C GLU A 56 7.97 -9.54 -11.20
N SER A 57 8.88 -10.09 -10.41
CA SER A 57 8.59 -11.13 -9.42
C SER A 57 7.84 -10.60 -8.19
N PHE A 58 7.78 -9.27 -8.01
CA PHE A 58 7.11 -8.67 -6.85
C PHE A 58 5.73 -8.15 -7.24
N LEU A 59 4.77 -8.38 -6.34
CA LEU A 59 3.41 -7.92 -6.48
C LEU A 59 3.11 -6.85 -5.43
N ASN A 60 2.25 -5.89 -5.76
CA ASN A 60 1.72 -4.94 -4.80
C ASN A 60 0.61 -5.58 -3.94
N ILE A 61 0.07 -4.83 -2.97
CA ILE A 61 -1.00 -5.29 -2.07
C ILE A 61 -2.30 -5.73 -2.79
N HIS A 62 -2.45 -5.36 -4.06
CA HIS A 62 -3.61 -5.69 -4.89
C HIS A 62 -3.30 -6.81 -5.89
N ALA A 63 -2.22 -7.56 -5.66
CA ALA A 63 -1.72 -8.61 -6.55
C ALA A 63 -1.41 -8.13 -7.99
N GLY A 64 -1.23 -6.82 -8.19
CA GLY A 64 -0.76 -6.25 -9.45
C GLY A 64 0.77 -6.07 -9.46
N HIS A 65 1.37 -5.97 -10.63
CA HIS A 65 2.80 -5.69 -10.73
C HIS A 65 3.17 -4.34 -10.11
N ILE A 66 4.36 -4.28 -9.51
CA ILE A 66 4.91 -3.02 -9.00
C ILE A 66 5.28 -2.13 -10.18
N ASN A 67 4.98 -0.83 -10.08
CA ASN A 67 5.38 0.10 -11.15
C ASN A 67 6.91 0.15 -11.26
N LYS A 68 7.38 -0.20 -12.45
CA LYS A 68 8.81 -0.30 -12.76
C LYS A 68 9.56 1.01 -12.49
N LEU A 69 8.96 2.17 -12.80
CA LEU A 69 9.60 3.48 -12.64
C LEU A 69 9.87 3.82 -11.18
N ILE A 70 8.90 3.58 -10.28
CA ILE A 70 9.08 3.83 -8.83
C ILE A 70 10.18 2.94 -8.29
N TYR A 71 10.19 1.70 -8.71
CA TYR A 71 11.17 0.73 -8.28
C TYR A 71 12.58 1.08 -8.76
N GLU A 72 12.70 1.49 -10.01
CA GLU A 72 13.97 1.93 -10.61
C GLU A 72 14.51 3.20 -9.94
N ASP A 73 13.64 4.13 -9.53
CA ASP A 73 14.09 5.32 -8.79
C ASP A 73 14.66 4.96 -7.42
N SER A 74 13.98 4.08 -6.68
CA SER A 74 14.48 3.54 -5.41
C SER A 74 15.84 2.85 -5.60
N ILE A 75 15.96 2.02 -6.63
CA ILE A 75 17.21 1.33 -6.97
C ILE A 75 18.34 2.32 -7.30
N LYS A 76 18.07 3.36 -8.11
CA LYS A 76 19.05 4.41 -8.44
C LYS A 76 19.55 5.15 -7.21
N LYS A 77 18.68 5.43 -6.24
CA LYS A 77 19.08 6.00 -4.94
C LYS A 77 20.10 5.11 -4.22
N PHE A 78 19.84 3.80 -4.16
CA PHE A 78 20.70 2.84 -3.49
C PHE A 78 22.03 2.60 -4.24
N GLU A 79 22.02 2.65 -5.56
CA GLU A 79 23.25 2.58 -6.37
C GLU A 79 24.17 3.79 -6.11
N LYS A 80 23.61 4.99 -5.96
CA LYS A 80 24.38 6.18 -5.58
C LYS A 80 25.09 6.01 -4.22
N GLN A 81 24.49 5.25 -3.30
CA GLN A 81 25.09 4.90 -2.01
C GLN A 81 26.15 3.78 -2.10
N ARG A 82 26.50 3.30 -3.29
CA ARG A 82 27.44 2.17 -3.54
C ARG A 82 27.05 0.89 -2.80
N SER A 83 25.79 0.71 -2.48
CA SER A 83 25.25 -0.47 -1.83
C SER A 83 24.99 -1.59 -2.85
N LEU A 84 25.13 -2.83 -2.41
CA LEU A 84 24.79 -4.00 -3.22
C LEU A 84 23.31 -4.34 -3.01
N ILE A 85 22.57 -4.37 -4.10
CA ILE A 85 21.15 -4.75 -4.09
C ILE A 85 21.04 -6.25 -4.29
N LEU A 86 20.37 -6.92 -3.35
CA LEU A 86 20.16 -8.37 -3.36
C LEU A 86 18.66 -8.68 -3.26
N PHE A 87 18.19 -9.51 -4.18
CA PHE A 87 16.89 -10.16 -4.10
C PHE A 87 17.08 -11.48 -3.36
N ILE A 88 16.36 -11.68 -2.25
CA ILE A 88 16.61 -12.81 -1.34
C ILE A 88 15.37 -13.66 -1.18
N GLN A 89 15.60 -14.97 -1.27
CA GLN A 89 14.59 -16.01 -1.08
C GLN A 89 15.01 -16.95 0.04
N TYR A 90 14.02 -17.45 0.79
CA TYR A 90 14.23 -18.52 1.75
C TYR A 90 13.88 -19.85 1.09
N VAL A 91 14.84 -20.77 1.11
CA VAL A 91 14.73 -22.05 0.41
C VAL A 91 15.08 -23.20 1.35
N GLU A 92 14.31 -24.27 1.27
CA GLU A 92 14.58 -25.50 1.99
C GLU A 92 14.93 -26.61 1.00
N VAL A 93 16.12 -27.19 1.14
CA VAL A 93 16.63 -28.23 0.26
C VAL A 93 17.20 -29.37 1.13
N ASN A 94 16.68 -30.57 0.97
CA ASN A 94 17.14 -31.77 1.70
C ASN A 94 17.29 -31.52 3.21
N ASN A 95 16.26 -30.97 3.85
CA ASN A 95 16.20 -30.60 5.26
C ASN A 95 17.24 -29.55 5.70
N ASN A 96 17.94 -28.93 4.76
CA ASN A 96 18.79 -27.78 5.03
C ASN A 96 18.10 -26.50 4.58
N LYS A 97 18.24 -25.47 5.40
CA LYS A 97 17.61 -24.15 5.19
C LYS A 97 18.67 -23.18 4.67
N PHE A 98 18.32 -22.46 3.60
CA PHE A 98 19.23 -21.51 2.97
C PHE A 98 18.52 -20.18 2.71
N LEU A 99 19.28 -19.10 2.80
CA LEU A 99 18.97 -17.88 2.11
C LEU A 99 19.69 -17.89 0.78
N PHE A 100 18.95 -17.83 -0.28
CA PHE A 100 19.45 -17.69 -1.63
C PHE A 100 19.24 -16.25 -2.10
N ALA A 101 20.29 -15.65 -2.65
CA ALA A 101 20.25 -14.28 -3.13
C ALA A 101 20.77 -14.19 -4.56
N ASN A 102 20.14 -13.33 -5.36
CA ASN A 102 20.69 -12.92 -6.63
C ASN A 102 20.81 -11.39 -6.68
N ASP A 103 21.84 -10.90 -7.36
CA ASP A 103 22.00 -9.49 -7.66
C ASP A 103 21.37 -9.13 -9.03
N ARG A 104 21.36 -7.84 -9.37
CA ARG A 104 20.82 -7.34 -10.65
C ARG A 104 21.55 -7.87 -11.89
N ARG A 105 22.76 -8.41 -11.73
CA ARG A 105 23.59 -9.00 -12.80
C ARG A 105 23.51 -10.52 -12.80
N ASN A 106 22.50 -11.10 -12.15
CA ASN A 106 22.32 -12.54 -11.99
C ASN A 106 23.45 -13.26 -11.24
N GLY A 107 24.28 -12.52 -10.51
CA GLY A 107 25.23 -13.10 -9.56
C GLY A 107 24.48 -13.80 -8.44
N ARG A 108 24.81 -15.06 -8.16
CA ARG A 108 24.13 -15.92 -7.18
C ARG A 108 24.95 -16.05 -5.91
N LEU A 109 24.28 -15.87 -4.77
CA LEU A 109 24.85 -16.04 -3.42
C LEU A 109 23.94 -16.93 -2.59
N TRP A 110 24.49 -17.65 -1.64
CA TRP A 110 23.71 -18.42 -0.68
C TRP A 110 24.41 -18.52 0.67
N VAL A 111 23.59 -18.70 1.70
CA VAL A 111 24.05 -18.92 3.06
C VAL A 111 23.16 -19.94 3.76
N LYS A 112 23.76 -20.87 4.50
CA LYS A 112 23.00 -21.81 5.31
C LYS A 112 22.46 -21.11 6.55
N VAL A 113 21.18 -21.35 6.87
CA VAL A 113 20.46 -20.78 8.02
C VAL A 113 20.17 -21.90 9.01
N LYS A 114 20.28 -21.63 10.29
CA LYS A 114 20.00 -22.63 11.35
C LYS A 114 18.49 -22.85 11.49
N SER A 115 17.71 -21.79 11.49
CA SER A 115 16.25 -21.87 11.63
C SER A 115 15.56 -20.69 10.92
N ASN A 116 14.22 -20.73 10.84
CA ASN A 116 13.41 -19.61 10.34
C ASN A 116 13.19 -18.48 11.36
N LYS A 117 13.87 -18.55 12.51
CA LYS A 117 13.82 -17.46 13.49
C LYS A 117 14.61 -16.26 12.96
N ILE A 118 14.11 -15.07 13.23
CA ILE A 118 14.69 -13.82 12.71
C ILE A 118 16.15 -13.62 13.14
N LYS A 119 16.49 -14.05 14.35
CA LYS A 119 17.87 -13.94 14.83
C LYS A 119 18.84 -14.70 13.92
N ASP A 120 18.51 -15.93 13.53
CA ASP A 120 19.33 -16.76 12.67
C ASP A 120 19.37 -16.24 11.24
N ILE A 121 18.22 -15.76 10.73
CA ILE A 121 18.12 -15.11 9.42
C ILE A 121 18.98 -13.85 9.41
N SER A 122 18.88 -13.01 10.41
CA SER A 122 19.63 -11.76 10.52
C SER A 122 21.14 -11.96 10.61
N GLU A 123 21.58 -12.96 11.35
CA GLU A 123 23.01 -13.36 11.37
C GLU A 123 23.47 -13.82 10.00
N SER A 124 22.64 -14.60 9.32
CA SER A 124 22.94 -15.11 7.99
C SER A 124 23.05 -14.00 6.94
N LEU A 125 22.18 -12.98 7.02
CA LEU A 125 22.24 -11.81 6.14
C LEU A 125 23.54 -11.01 6.27
N LYS A 126 24.10 -10.91 7.49
CA LYS A 126 25.39 -10.26 7.71
C LYS A 126 26.54 -10.92 6.96
N TYR A 127 26.45 -12.23 6.71
CA TYR A 127 27.49 -12.94 5.96
C TYR A 127 27.55 -12.50 4.49
N PHE A 128 26.41 -12.12 3.87
CA PHE A 128 26.44 -11.55 2.51
C PHE A 128 27.21 -10.22 2.46
N SER A 129 27.02 -9.35 3.45
CA SER A 129 27.77 -8.09 3.56
C SER A 129 29.27 -8.36 3.72
N LYS A 130 29.64 -9.30 4.59
CA LYS A 130 31.03 -9.69 4.81
C LYS A 130 31.65 -10.31 3.56
N LEU A 131 30.93 -11.17 2.85
CA LEU A 131 31.39 -11.83 1.63
C LEU A 131 31.70 -10.83 0.51
N ARG A 132 30.84 -9.84 0.34
CA ARG A 132 30.97 -8.81 -0.72
C ARG A 132 31.71 -7.55 -0.27
N LYS A 133 32.00 -7.39 1.02
CA LYS A 133 32.62 -6.20 1.63
C LYS A 133 31.89 -4.91 1.25
N LYS A 134 30.57 -4.96 1.19
CA LYS A 134 29.69 -3.85 0.82
C LYS A 134 28.46 -3.79 1.73
N ASN A 135 27.91 -2.59 1.86
CA ASN A 135 26.58 -2.45 2.42
C ASN A 135 25.57 -3.13 1.50
N ILE A 136 24.61 -3.80 2.09
CA ILE A 136 23.62 -4.58 1.36
C ILE A 136 22.24 -3.97 1.56
N ILE A 137 21.50 -3.90 0.47
CA ILE A 137 20.08 -3.59 0.48
C ILE A 137 19.35 -4.84 0.01
N ILE A 138 18.38 -5.27 0.79
CA ILE A 138 17.74 -6.57 0.68
C ILE A 138 16.30 -6.38 0.22
N PHE A 139 15.93 -7.09 -0.82
CA PHE A 139 14.57 -7.25 -1.32
C PHE A 139 14.11 -8.70 -1.04
N PRO A 140 13.34 -8.93 0.05
CA PRO A 140 12.91 -10.27 0.41
C PRO A 140 11.80 -10.75 -0.49
N ASP A 141 11.71 -12.05 -0.73
CA ASP A 141 10.55 -12.70 -1.33
C ASP A 141 9.32 -12.68 -0.39
N ALA A 142 8.17 -13.07 -0.90
CA ALA A 142 6.92 -13.05 -0.13
C ALA A 142 6.98 -13.92 1.14
N TYR A 143 7.67 -15.06 1.10
CA TYR A 143 7.78 -15.95 2.25
C TYR A 143 8.69 -15.37 3.34
N LEU A 144 9.86 -14.87 2.96
CA LEU A 144 10.78 -14.22 3.88
C LEU A 144 10.17 -12.93 4.46
N LEU A 145 9.46 -12.17 3.63
CA LEU A 145 8.71 -11.00 4.06
C LEU A 145 7.66 -11.38 5.12
N LYS A 146 6.90 -12.45 4.91
CA LYS A 146 5.93 -12.96 5.89
C LYS A 146 6.61 -13.29 7.22
N ILE A 147 7.77 -13.95 7.21
CA ILE A 147 8.53 -14.22 8.45
C ILE A 147 8.87 -12.93 9.19
N PHE A 148 9.28 -11.89 8.49
CA PHE A 148 9.57 -10.59 9.11
C PHE A 148 8.31 -9.95 9.71
N LEU A 149 7.19 -9.98 9.00
CA LEU A 149 5.92 -9.42 9.43
C LEU A 149 5.32 -10.15 10.64
N ASP A 150 5.31 -11.47 10.62
CA ASP A 150 4.78 -12.31 11.71
C ASP A 150 5.53 -12.08 13.04
N GLN A 151 6.80 -11.70 12.95
CA GLN A 151 7.63 -11.38 14.11
C GLN A 151 7.63 -9.88 14.47
N LYS A 152 6.72 -9.10 13.88
CA LYS A 152 6.51 -7.65 14.15
C LYS A 152 7.79 -6.80 13.97
N ILE A 153 8.58 -7.10 12.97
CA ILE A 153 9.81 -6.38 12.70
C ILE A 153 9.59 -5.42 11.54
N ASP A 154 9.84 -4.16 11.79
CA ASP A 154 9.86 -3.13 10.77
C ASP A 154 11.27 -2.92 10.17
N GLU A 155 11.33 -2.20 9.04
CA GLU A 155 12.57 -1.87 8.36
C GLU A 155 13.57 -1.16 9.29
N ASN A 156 13.09 -0.25 10.14
CA ASN A 156 13.93 0.57 11.01
C ASN A 156 14.56 -0.26 12.12
N GLN A 157 13.83 -1.23 12.68
CA GLN A 157 14.35 -2.11 13.72
C GLN A 157 15.47 -3.01 13.19
N ILE A 158 15.33 -3.51 11.97
CA ILE A 158 16.37 -4.34 11.35
C ILE A 158 17.56 -3.46 10.97
N ASN A 159 17.32 -2.31 10.38
CA ASN A 159 18.37 -1.39 9.95
C ASN A 159 19.23 -0.91 11.12
N ASN A 160 18.61 -0.55 12.25
CA ASN A 160 19.31 -0.07 13.44
C ASN A 160 20.11 -1.18 14.16
N LYS A 161 19.55 -2.38 14.27
CA LYS A 161 20.23 -3.51 14.96
C LYS A 161 21.34 -4.17 14.12
N LEU A 162 21.23 -4.17 12.80
CA LEU A 162 22.06 -5.00 11.95
C LEU A 162 23.04 -4.20 11.09
N LYS A 163 22.93 -2.88 11.00
CA LYS A 163 23.60 -2.05 10.00
C LYS A 163 23.41 -2.60 8.56
N LEU A 164 22.25 -3.18 8.31
CA LEU A 164 21.78 -3.66 7.02
C LEU A 164 20.57 -2.86 6.63
N SER A 165 20.50 -2.38 5.41
CA SER A 165 19.30 -1.76 4.89
C SER A 165 18.42 -2.84 4.25
N ILE A 166 17.24 -3.06 4.80
CA ILE A 166 16.22 -3.89 4.19
C ILE A 166 15.21 -2.94 3.57
N HIS A 167 14.96 -3.12 2.30
CA HIS A 167 13.93 -2.38 1.60
C HIS A 167 12.79 -3.34 1.28
N PHE A 168 11.63 -3.02 1.82
CA PHE A 168 10.42 -3.70 1.44
C PHE A 168 9.83 -2.96 0.24
N PRO A 169 9.39 -3.67 -0.81
CA PRO A 169 8.67 -3.03 -1.90
C PRO A 169 7.55 -2.16 -1.35
N GLU A 170 7.47 -0.90 -1.75
CA GLU A 170 6.67 0.17 -1.13
C GLU A 170 5.19 -0.15 -0.90
N TYR A 171 4.67 -1.16 -1.58
CA TYR A 171 3.25 -1.52 -1.55
C TYR A 171 2.95 -2.87 -0.88
N LEU A 172 3.95 -3.56 -0.33
CA LEU A 172 3.76 -4.78 0.42
C LEU A 172 3.65 -4.51 1.92
N PHE A 173 2.44 -4.49 2.41
CA PHE A 173 2.00 -4.69 3.79
C PHE A 173 2.83 -4.14 4.94
N TYR A 174 2.51 -2.92 5.39
CA TYR A 174 2.82 -2.44 6.74
C TYR A 174 1.60 -1.95 7.51
N ILE A 175 0.51 -2.70 7.44
CA ILE A 175 -0.78 -2.23 7.96
C ILE A 175 -0.97 -2.51 9.46
N ASN A 176 -0.17 -3.37 10.06
CA ASN A 176 -0.48 -3.88 11.40
C ASN A 176 0.23 -3.19 12.58
N ASN A 177 1.09 -2.22 12.37
CA ASN A 177 1.96 -1.70 13.45
C ASN A 177 1.99 -0.19 13.67
N LEU A 178 1.07 0.59 13.11
CA LEU A 178 0.85 1.93 13.65
C LEU A 178 0.09 1.79 14.99
N LYS A 179 0.83 1.76 16.09
CA LYS A 179 0.29 2.17 17.38
C LYS A 179 0.08 3.68 17.29
N ILE A 180 -1.09 4.09 16.88
CA ILE A 180 -1.56 5.45 17.13
C ILE A 180 -1.73 5.50 18.63
N ASN A 181 -0.87 6.23 19.31
CA ASN A 181 -1.01 6.48 20.76
C ASN A 181 -2.19 7.44 20.94
N ASP A 182 -3.39 6.88 21.00
CA ASP A 182 -4.67 7.57 20.92
C ASP A 182 -5.02 8.46 22.09
N THR A 183 -4.32 8.34 23.22
CA THR A 183 -4.88 8.86 24.46
C THR A 183 -4.24 10.14 24.98
N LYS A 184 -3.10 10.58 24.45
CA LYS A 184 -2.40 11.77 24.99
C LYS A 184 -2.58 13.07 24.19
N LEU A 185 -3.09 13.01 22.95
CA LEU A 185 -3.28 14.21 22.12
C LEU A 185 -4.66 14.84 22.29
N LEU A 186 -5.69 14.07 22.64
CA LEU A 186 -7.05 14.61 22.74
C LEU A 186 -7.30 15.48 23.99
N ASN A 187 -6.50 15.35 25.05
CA ASN A 187 -6.70 16.08 26.29
C ASN A 187 -5.94 17.41 26.40
N LYS A 188 -5.22 17.85 25.35
CA LYS A 188 -4.41 19.07 25.41
C LYS A 188 -5.00 20.31 24.73
N PHE A 189 -6.10 20.19 24.04
CA PHE A 189 -6.71 21.34 23.34
C PHE A 189 -8.06 21.74 23.95
N ASN A 190 -8.03 22.25 25.19
CA ASN A 190 -9.12 23.10 25.66
C ASN A 190 -8.97 24.48 25.01
N LEU A 191 -9.23 24.56 23.70
CA LEU A 191 -9.41 25.86 23.06
C LEU A 191 -10.75 26.43 23.50
N PRO A 192 -10.85 27.75 23.83
CA PRO A 192 -12.11 28.37 24.10
C PRO A 192 -13.05 28.15 22.89
N PRO A 193 -14.34 27.93 23.12
CA PRO A 193 -15.28 27.72 22.04
C PRO A 193 -15.28 28.95 21.12
N ASN A 194 -14.90 28.73 19.86
CA ASN A 194 -15.03 29.75 18.82
C ASN A 194 -16.48 29.71 18.34
N SER A 195 -17.26 30.77 18.58
CA SER A 195 -18.67 30.86 18.20
C SER A 195 -18.90 30.53 16.72
N TYR A 196 -18.03 31.06 15.84
CA TYR A 196 -18.11 30.79 14.40
C TYR A 196 -17.95 29.31 14.05
N LEU A 197 -17.00 28.61 14.66
CA LEU A 197 -16.83 27.17 14.45
C LEU A 197 -18.01 26.36 15.00
N SER A 198 -18.59 26.80 16.10
CA SER A 198 -19.78 26.17 16.68
C SER A 198 -21.00 26.32 15.75
N ASP A 199 -21.16 27.48 15.12
CA ASP A 199 -22.22 27.73 14.15
C ASP A 199 -22.06 26.86 12.89
N LEU A 200 -20.83 26.77 12.34
CA LEU A 200 -20.51 25.87 11.21
C LEU A 200 -20.72 24.40 11.55
N GLU A 201 -20.38 24.01 12.77
CA GLU A 201 -20.62 22.63 13.26
C GLU A 201 -22.13 22.35 13.32
N ALA A 202 -22.91 23.28 13.90
CA ALA A 202 -24.36 23.14 14.02
C ALA A 202 -25.04 23.07 12.65
N GLU A 203 -24.66 23.93 11.71
CA GLU A 203 -25.13 23.93 10.33
C GLU A 203 -24.81 22.60 9.62
N SER A 204 -23.55 22.13 9.73
CA SER A 204 -23.13 20.86 9.12
C SER A 204 -23.89 19.65 9.67
N ILE A 205 -24.14 19.62 10.98
CA ILE A 205 -24.96 18.60 11.64
C ILE A 205 -26.40 18.66 11.14
N HIS A 206 -26.96 19.87 10.99
CA HIS A 206 -28.31 20.05 10.45
C HIS A 206 -28.41 19.52 9.01
N ILE A 207 -27.45 19.88 8.12
CA ILE A 207 -27.43 19.42 6.74
C ILE A 207 -27.34 17.88 6.67
N ILE A 208 -26.47 17.25 7.48
CA ILE A 208 -26.34 15.80 7.51
C ILE A 208 -27.66 15.12 7.90
N ARG A 209 -28.33 15.62 8.93
CA ARG A 209 -29.62 15.09 9.40
C ARG A 209 -30.72 15.27 8.36
N GLU A 210 -30.80 16.45 7.74
CA GLU A 210 -31.79 16.79 6.70
C GLU A 210 -31.67 15.81 5.52
N VAL A 211 -30.44 15.60 5.00
CA VAL A 211 -30.24 14.69 3.87
C VAL A 211 -30.59 13.25 4.23
N VAL A 212 -30.20 12.79 5.41
CA VAL A 212 -30.48 11.40 5.83
C VAL A 212 -31.99 11.16 6.04
N SER A 213 -32.76 12.20 6.46
CA SER A 213 -34.21 12.06 6.63
C SER A 213 -34.95 11.84 5.31
N GLU A 214 -34.45 12.40 4.21
CA GLU A 214 -35.10 12.42 2.90
C GLU A 214 -34.53 11.39 1.90
N THR A 215 -33.43 10.73 2.23
CA THR A 215 -32.75 9.77 1.35
C THR A 215 -32.88 8.35 1.86
N LYS A 216 -32.93 7.39 0.94
CA LYS A 216 -33.10 5.96 1.28
C LYS A 216 -31.80 5.23 1.50
N ASN A 217 -30.75 5.64 0.78
CA ASN A 217 -29.48 4.96 0.77
C ASN A 217 -28.31 5.96 0.64
N PRO A 218 -28.10 6.81 1.66
CA PRO A 218 -26.99 7.76 1.65
C PRO A 218 -25.64 7.08 1.89
N VAL A 219 -24.56 7.75 1.46
CA VAL A 219 -23.18 7.31 1.68
C VAL A 219 -22.29 8.52 1.95
N MET A 220 -21.27 8.36 2.77
CA MET A 220 -20.25 9.39 2.97
C MET A 220 -18.97 9.01 2.23
N LEU A 221 -18.53 9.89 1.31
CA LEU A 221 -17.27 9.73 0.60
C LEU A 221 -16.10 9.95 1.56
N TYR A 222 -15.26 8.93 1.71
CA TYR A 222 -14.14 8.97 2.65
C TYR A 222 -12.82 8.86 1.91
N SER A 223 -12.18 10.02 1.69
CA SER A 223 -10.91 10.12 0.96
C SER A 223 -9.66 9.88 1.82
N ILE A 224 -9.81 9.69 3.13
CA ILE A 224 -8.74 9.58 4.13
C ILE A 224 -8.02 10.93 4.36
N GLY A 225 -8.55 12.02 3.79
CA GLY A 225 -8.04 13.37 4.00
C GLY A 225 -8.59 14.03 5.26
N LYS A 226 -8.06 15.20 5.60
CA LYS A 226 -8.49 16.01 6.75
C LYS A 226 -10.00 16.33 6.69
N ASP A 227 -10.49 16.75 5.52
CA ASP A 227 -11.88 17.19 5.35
C ASP A 227 -12.86 16.00 5.52
N SER A 228 -12.57 14.86 4.92
CA SER A 228 -13.38 13.64 5.11
C SER A 228 -13.35 13.14 6.56
N SER A 229 -12.26 13.35 7.29
CA SER A 229 -12.17 12.99 8.71
C SER A 229 -12.98 13.93 9.59
N VAL A 230 -13.04 15.22 9.25
CA VAL A 230 -13.94 16.19 9.91
C VAL A 230 -15.39 15.80 9.65
N MET A 231 -15.76 15.52 8.40
CA MET A 231 -17.12 15.07 8.05
C MET A 231 -17.53 13.80 8.83
N LEU A 232 -16.62 12.82 8.93
CA LEU A 232 -16.88 11.62 9.73
C LEU A 232 -17.19 11.98 11.19
N ARG A 233 -16.41 12.90 11.77
CA ARG A 233 -16.65 13.34 13.15
C ARG A 233 -17.98 14.09 13.30
N LEU A 234 -18.33 14.94 12.36
CA LEU A 234 -19.62 15.64 12.31
C LEU A 234 -20.79 14.65 12.19
N ALA A 235 -20.65 13.65 11.34
CA ALA A 235 -21.64 12.59 11.22
C ALA A 235 -21.85 11.81 12.54
N GLN A 236 -20.76 11.44 13.21
CA GLN A 236 -20.82 10.80 14.51
C GLN A 236 -21.54 11.69 15.56
N LYS A 237 -21.26 13.01 15.56
CA LYS A 237 -21.96 13.95 16.43
C LYS A 237 -23.45 14.10 16.07
N ALA A 238 -23.78 14.09 14.77
CA ALA A 238 -25.15 14.25 14.29
C ALA A 238 -26.08 13.15 14.82
N PHE A 239 -25.57 11.94 15.00
CA PHE A 239 -26.35 10.77 15.39
C PHE A 239 -26.05 10.25 16.80
N TYR A 240 -25.15 10.90 17.53
CA TYR A 240 -24.84 10.48 18.91
C TYR A 240 -26.11 10.35 19.78
N PRO A 241 -26.23 9.27 20.57
CA PRO A 241 -25.26 8.20 20.87
C PRO A 241 -25.23 7.04 19.87
N SER A 242 -26.12 7.05 18.86
CA SER A 242 -26.15 6.04 17.80
C SER A 242 -25.05 6.27 16.77
N LEU A 243 -24.76 5.26 15.97
CA LEU A 243 -23.89 5.40 14.80
C LEU A 243 -24.67 6.03 13.64
N PRO A 244 -23.98 6.76 12.73
CA PRO A 244 -24.60 7.22 11.48
C PRO A 244 -25.20 6.05 10.68
N PRO A 245 -26.42 6.19 10.15
CA PRO A 245 -27.15 5.11 9.48
C PRO A 245 -26.72 4.90 8.01
N PHE A 246 -25.47 5.17 7.70
CA PHE A 246 -24.90 5.03 6.35
C PHE A 246 -23.43 4.61 6.41
N PRO A 247 -22.91 3.95 5.35
CA PRO A 247 -21.53 3.56 5.30
C PRO A 247 -20.58 4.66 4.81
N LEU A 248 -19.29 4.45 5.02
CA LEU A 248 -18.23 5.20 4.37
C LEU A 248 -17.87 4.53 3.04
N LEU A 249 -17.67 5.31 1.98
CA LEU A 249 -17.18 4.83 0.68
C LEU A 249 -15.79 5.39 0.38
N HIS A 250 -14.83 4.52 0.28
CA HIS A 250 -13.47 4.85 -0.14
C HIS A 250 -13.23 4.39 -1.58
N VAL A 251 -13.01 5.32 -2.48
CA VAL A 251 -12.53 5.03 -3.83
C VAL A 251 -11.02 4.92 -3.79
N ASP A 252 -10.51 3.72 -3.95
CA ASP A 252 -9.08 3.44 -3.91
C ASP A 252 -8.48 3.53 -5.31
N THR A 253 -7.65 4.53 -5.51
CA THR A 253 -6.94 4.76 -6.78
C THR A 253 -5.66 3.94 -6.90
N ARG A 254 -5.30 3.11 -5.89
CA ARG A 254 -4.10 2.29 -5.76
C ARG A 254 -2.78 3.07 -5.62
N TRP A 255 -2.79 4.38 -5.85
CA TRP A 255 -1.60 5.25 -5.86
C TRP A 255 -1.72 6.28 -4.75
N LYS A 256 -1.61 5.82 -3.50
CA LYS A 256 -1.67 6.66 -2.30
C LYS A 256 -0.47 6.39 -1.40
N PHE A 257 -0.18 7.32 -0.52
CA PHE A 257 0.84 7.13 0.49
C PHE A 257 0.49 5.94 1.40
N ARG A 258 1.49 5.23 1.81
CA ARG A 258 1.38 4.06 2.71
C ARG A 258 0.61 4.39 3.99
N GLU A 259 0.89 5.54 4.58
CA GLU A 259 0.25 6.04 5.79
C GLU A 259 -1.26 6.22 5.61
N MET A 260 -1.71 6.55 4.41
CA MET A 260 -3.15 6.65 4.12
C MET A 260 -3.84 5.28 4.19
N TYR A 261 -3.20 4.22 3.71
CA TYR A 261 -3.75 2.86 3.84
C TYR A 261 -3.79 2.42 5.31
N LEU A 262 -2.78 2.74 6.09
CA LEU A 262 -2.70 2.45 7.51
C LEU A 262 -3.83 3.17 8.27
N PHE A 263 -4.00 4.45 8.01
CA PHE A 263 -5.05 5.25 8.64
C PHE A 263 -6.45 4.80 8.22
N ARG A 264 -6.65 4.40 6.94
CA ARG A 264 -7.90 3.81 6.47
C ARG A 264 -8.30 2.59 7.31
N ASN A 265 -7.37 1.67 7.51
CA ASN A 265 -7.64 0.46 8.28
C ASN A 265 -7.86 0.74 9.77
N TRP A 266 -7.18 1.76 10.30
CA TRP A 266 -7.43 2.22 11.66
C TRP A 266 -8.86 2.79 11.79
N VAL A 267 -9.29 3.62 10.85
CA VAL A 267 -10.65 4.17 10.83
C VAL A 267 -11.70 3.07 10.71
N GLU A 268 -11.50 2.09 9.83
CA GLU A 268 -12.39 0.94 9.69
C GLU A 268 -12.59 0.20 11.02
N LYS A 269 -11.52 0.02 11.78
CA LYS A 269 -11.57 -0.68 13.09
C LYS A 269 -12.13 0.16 14.22
N ASN A 270 -11.90 1.47 14.22
CA ASN A 270 -12.14 2.32 15.40
C ASN A 270 -13.31 3.30 15.22
N SER A 271 -13.78 3.57 14.03
CA SER A 271 -14.92 4.48 13.81
C SER A 271 -16.27 3.88 14.18
N GLY A 272 -16.37 2.56 14.26
CA GLY A 272 -17.65 1.84 14.39
C GLY A 272 -18.47 1.81 13.11
N MET A 273 -18.04 2.49 12.04
CA MET A 273 -18.76 2.58 10.78
C MET A 273 -18.24 1.57 9.77
N LYS A 274 -19.15 1.04 8.94
CA LYS A 274 -18.77 0.17 7.83
C LYS A 274 -18.04 0.98 6.77
N LEU A 275 -16.81 0.59 6.43
CA LEU A 275 -16.03 1.15 5.34
C LEU A 275 -16.11 0.24 4.10
N ILE A 276 -16.60 0.78 2.99
CA ILE A 276 -16.66 0.09 1.70
C ILE A 276 -15.54 0.63 0.83
N THR A 277 -14.65 -0.24 0.40
CA THR A 277 -13.59 0.13 -0.54
C THR A 277 -13.97 -0.32 -1.95
N HIS A 278 -13.94 0.60 -2.90
CA HIS A 278 -14.18 0.33 -4.31
C HIS A 278 -12.96 0.70 -5.15
N ILE A 279 -12.59 -0.19 -6.06
CA ILE A 279 -11.52 0.02 -7.04
C ILE A 279 -12.11 -0.24 -8.42
N ASN A 280 -11.77 0.58 -9.41
CA ASN A 280 -12.22 0.36 -10.78
C ASN A 280 -11.62 -0.94 -11.34
N PRO A 281 -12.43 -1.97 -11.66
CA PRO A 281 -11.91 -3.24 -12.17
C PRO A 281 -11.26 -3.11 -13.56
N ASP A 282 -11.75 -2.21 -14.39
CA ASP A 282 -11.19 -1.98 -15.71
C ASP A 282 -9.83 -1.27 -15.64
N GLY A 283 -9.71 -0.33 -14.70
CA GLY A 283 -8.43 0.31 -14.40
C GLY A 283 -7.39 -0.67 -13.84
N ILE A 284 -7.83 -1.71 -13.11
CA ILE A 284 -6.93 -2.79 -12.67
C ILE A 284 -6.47 -3.62 -13.85
N LYS A 285 -7.38 -4.08 -14.71
CA LYS A 285 -7.07 -4.90 -15.89
C LYS A 285 -6.09 -4.21 -16.83
N SER A 286 -6.28 -2.91 -17.04
CA SER A 286 -5.42 -2.09 -17.90
C SER A 286 -4.18 -1.55 -17.19
N ASN A 287 -3.94 -1.94 -15.93
CA ASN A 287 -2.82 -1.49 -15.10
C ASN A 287 -2.63 0.05 -15.10
N ILE A 288 -3.74 0.79 -15.06
CA ILE A 288 -3.73 2.26 -15.12
C ILE A 288 -2.97 2.84 -13.94
N ASN A 289 -1.98 3.65 -14.24
CA ASN A 289 -1.15 4.33 -13.25
C ASN A 289 -0.76 5.74 -13.72
N PRO A 290 -0.40 6.66 -12.80
CA PRO A 290 -0.14 8.06 -13.16
C PRO A 290 1.19 8.28 -13.91
N PHE A 291 2.11 7.32 -13.88
CA PHE A 291 3.43 7.45 -14.49
C PHE A 291 3.41 7.10 -15.98
N ASP A 292 2.76 6.01 -16.35
CA ASP A 292 2.71 5.54 -17.73
C ASP A 292 1.58 6.22 -18.52
N HIS A 293 0.48 6.59 -17.85
CA HIS A 293 -0.74 7.09 -18.48
C HIS A 293 -1.02 8.59 -18.19
N GLY A 294 -0.21 9.20 -17.34
CA GLY A 294 -0.42 10.58 -16.91
C GLY A 294 -1.50 10.73 -15.83
N SER A 295 -1.43 11.82 -15.07
CA SER A 295 -2.32 12.06 -13.92
C SER A 295 -3.78 12.29 -14.34
N ALA A 296 -4.03 12.88 -15.49
CA ALA A 296 -5.38 13.19 -15.99
C ALA A 296 -6.16 11.90 -16.26
N LEU A 297 -5.62 11.00 -17.09
CA LEU A 297 -6.27 9.74 -17.42
C LEU A 297 -6.41 8.83 -16.18
N HIS A 298 -5.37 8.77 -15.35
CA HIS A 298 -5.43 8.03 -14.09
C HIS A 298 -6.56 8.57 -13.18
N THR A 299 -6.68 9.89 -13.04
CA THR A 299 -7.74 10.50 -12.22
C THR A 299 -9.12 10.24 -12.80
N ASP A 300 -9.28 10.33 -14.12
CA ASP A 300 -10.57 10.06 -14.74
C ASP A 300 -10.99 8.60 -14.51
N ILE A 301 -10.14 7.63 -14.84
CA ILE A 301 -10.49 6.20 -14.75
C ILE A 301 -10.57 5.73 -13.29
N MET A 302 -9.53 6.00 -12.48
CA MET A 302 -9.40 5.42 -11.15
C MET A 302 -10.16 6.19 -10.07
N LYS A 303 -10.56 7.45 -10.32
CA LYS A 303 -11.31 8.25 -9.35
C LYS A 303 -12.73 8.56 -9.87
N THR A 304 -12.86 9.23 -11.03
CA THR A 304 -14.17 9.73 -11.51
C THR A 304 -15.08 8.59 -11.96
N GLN A 305 -14.62 7.73 -12.85
CA GLN A 305 -15.40 6.58 -13.34
C GLN A 305 -15.60 5.56 -12.22
N SER A 306 -14.59 5.31 -11.41
CA SER A 306 -14.66 4.43 -10.26
C SER A 306 -15.74 4.88 -9.24
N LEU A 307 -15.85 6.18 -8.98
CA LEU A 307 -16.90 6.73 -8.12
C LEU A 307 -18.31 6.48 -8.72
N LYS A 308 -18.50 6.76 -10.01
CA LYS A 308 -19.77 6.50 -10.70
C LYS A 308 -20.15 5.02 -10.62
N GLN A 309 -19.21 4.12 -10.93
CA GLN A 309 -19.41 2.67 -10.81
C GLN A 309 -19.83 2.25 -9.39
N ALA A 310 -19.21 2.82 -8.35
CA ALA A 310 -19.57 2.51 -6.97
C ALA A 310 -20.97 3.00 -6.62
N LEU A 311 -21.32 4.22 -7.03
CA LEU A 311 -22.64 4.80 -6.77
C LEU A 311 -23.75 3.97 -7.43
N ASP A 312 -23.55 3.54 -8.67
CA ASP A 312 -24.50 2.70 -9.41
C ASP A 312 -24.58 1.29 -8.83
N LYS A 313 -23.44 0.67 -8.56
CA LYS A 313 -23.36 -0.68 -8.00
C LYS A 313 -24.11 -0.81 -6.68
N TYR A 314 -23.96 0.16 -5.80
CA TYR A 314 -24.59 0.15 -4.48
C TYR A 314 -25.91 0.93 -4.44
N LYS A 315 -26.32 1.56 -5.55
CA LYS A 315 -27.56 2.33 -5.68
C LYS A 315 -27.69 3.45 -4.65
N TYR A 316 -26.60 4.20 -4.44
CA TYR A 316 -26.61 5.34 -3.54
C TYR A 316 -27.38 6.52 -4.15
N ASP A 317 -28.31 7.08 -3.39
CA ASP A 317 -29.12 8.23 -3.78
C ASP A 317 -28.58 9.57 -3.26
N ALA A 318 -27.76 9.54 -2.20
CA ALA A 318 -27.05 10.71 -1.71
C ALA A 318 -25.58 10.38 -1.38
N ALA A 319 -24.67 11.30 -1.71
CA ALA A 319 -23.26 11.15 -1.36
C ALA A 319 -22.72 12.45 -0.73
N PHE A 320 -22.33 12.36 0.54
CA PHE A 320 -21.66 13.45 1.24
C PHE A 320 -20.21 13.58 0.76
N GLY A 321 -19.79 14.79 0.39
CA GLY A 321 -18.44 15.12 -0.05
C GLY A 321 -17.90 16.36 0.64
N GLY A 322 -16.67 16.32 1.12
CA GLY A 322 -16.02 17.46 1.75
C GLY A 322 -15.48 18.43 0.70
N ALA A 323 -16.28 19.39 0.28
CA ALA A 323 -15.90 20.41 -0.68
C ALA A 323 -16.59 21.74 -0.35
N ARG A 324 -16.01 22.83 -0.85
CA ARG A 324 -16.58 24.16 -0.70
C ARG A 324 -16.74 24.83 -2.06
N ARG A 325 -17.74 25.70 -2.18
CA ARG A 325 -18.00 26.44 -3.43
C ARG A 325 -16.90 27.41 -3.80
N ASP A 326 -16.18 27.92 -2.82
CA ASP A 326 -15.07 28.87 -2.99
C ASP A 326 -13.71 28.21 -3.31
N GLU A 327 -13.66 26.88 -3.23
CA GLU A 327 -12.43 26.10 -3.46
C GLU A 327 -12.11 25.95 -4.95
N GLU A 328 -13.15 25.74 -5.78
CA GLU A 328 -12.99 25.52 -7.22
C GLU A 328 -14.05 26.27 -8.03
N LYS A 329 -13.63 26.93 -9.12
CA LYS A 329 -14.54 27.64 -10.05
C LYS A 329 -15.65 26.74 -10.60
N SER A 330 -15.37 25.46 -10.83
CA SER A 330 -16.35 24.48 -11.33
C SER A 330 -17.50 24.26 -10.35
N ARG A 331 -17.29 24.49 -9.05
CA ARG A 331 -18.26 24.31 -7.97
C ARG A 331 -18.95 25.59 -7.53
N ALA A 332 -18.53 26.74 -8.02
CA ALA A 332 -19.06 28.04 -7.59
C ALA A 332 -20.57 28.21 -7.76
N LYS A 333 -21.17 27.49 -8.71
CA LYS A 333 -22.63 27.49 -8.98
C LYS A 333 -23.38 26.32 -8.35
N GLU A 334 -22.68 25.37 -7.72
CA GLU A 334 -23.35 24.25 -7.06
C GLU A 334 -24.03 24.69 -5.76
N ARG A 335 -25.05 23.96 -5.37
CA ARG A 335 -25.76 24.14 -4.09
C ARG A 335 -25.12 23.23 -3.03
N VAL A 336 -25.45 23.46 -1.76
CA VAL A 336 -25.07 22.56 -0.68
C VAL A 336 -25.62 21.17 -0.98
N ILE A 337 -26.88 21.07 -1.40
CA ILE A 337 -27.48 19.84 -1.90
C ILE A 337 -27.57 19.93 -3.42
N SER A 338 -26.59 19.40 -4.10
CA SER A 338 -26.44 19.48 -5.57
C SER A 338 -27.04 18.25 -6.25
N PHE A 339 -28.10 18.47 -7.04
CA PHE A 339 -28.83 17.41 -7.73
C PHE A 339 -28.11 16.96 -9.01
N ARG A 340 -28.14 15.66 -9.25
CA ARG A 340 -27.54 14.98 -10.40
C ARG A 340 -28.62 14.20 -11.15
N ASN A 341 -28.50 14.20 -12.47
CA ASN A 341 -29.32 13.34 -13.34
C ASN A 341 -28.88 11.87 -13.24
N PRO A 342 -29.58 10.91 -13.90
CA PRO A 342 -29.21 9.48 -13.88
C PRO A 342 -27.80 9.18 -14.41
N SER A 343 -27.22 10.07 -15.20
CA SER A 343 -25.82 9.94 -15.70
C SER A 343 -24.78 10.59 -14.76
N HIS A 344 -25.17 10.94 -13.54
CA HIS A 344 -24.35 11.64 -12.53
C HIS A 344 -23.88 13.03 -12.96
N GLN A 345 -24.52 13.64 -13.95
CA GLN A 345 -24.17 14.99 -14.42
C GLN A 345 -24.93 16.04 -13.63
N TRP A 346 -24.26 17.15 -13.36
CA TRP A 346 -24.89 18.31 -12.77
C TRP A 346 -25.82 18.99 -13.80
N ASP A 347 -27.07 19.21 -13.39
CA ASP A 347 -28.05 19.93 -14.19
C ASP A 347 -28.39 21.25 -13.52
N PRO A 348 -27.96 22.41 -14.07
CA PRO A 348 -28.20 23.70 -13.48
C PRO A 348 -29.71 24.08 -13.44
N LYS A 349 -30.54 23.50 -14.31
CA LYS A 349 -31.97 23.79 -14.35
C LYS A 349 -32.77 23.09 -13.26
N ASN A 350 -32.29 21.98 -12.76
CA ASN A 350 -32.94 21.17 -11.73
C ASN A 350 -32.41 21.40 -10.33
N GLN A 351 -31.58 22.45 -10.13
CA GLN A 351 -31.14 22.81 -8.80
C GLN A 351 -32.24 23.52 -8.02
N ARG A 352 -32.34 23.21 -6.74
CA ARG A 352 -33.36 23.79 -5.87
C ARG A 352 -32.79 25.00 -5.13
N PRO A 353 -33.61 26.06 -4.87
CA PRO A 353 -33.16 27.22 -4.12
C PRO A 353 -32.88 26.83 -2.65
N GLU A 354 -31.85 27.45 -2.07
CA GLU A 354 -31.46 27.29 -0.67
C GLU A 354 -31.52 28.65 0.04
N LEU A 355 -32.70 29.28 -0.01
CA LEU A 355 -32.91 30.57 0.62
C LEU A 355 -33.04 30.41 2.14
N TRP A 356 -32.44 31.32 2.89
CA TRP A 356 -32.47 31.35 4.37
C TRP A 356 -31.98 30.05 5.02
N SER A 357 -31.02 29.36 4.40
CA SER A 357 -30.50 28.05 4.86
C SER A 357 -31.59 26.96 4.97
N LEU A 358 -32.68 27.11 4.21
CA LEU A 358 -33.68 26.06 4.07
C LEU A 358 -33.28 25.14 2.93
N TYR A 359 -32.98 23.91 3.29
CA TYR A 359 -32.53 22.88 2.34
C TYR A 359 -33.71 22.03 1.88
N ASN A 360 -33.75 21.74 0.59
CA ASN A 360 -34.72 20.81 0.02
C ASN A 360 -33.98 19.60 -0.49
N SER A 361 -33.86 18.56 0.33
CA SER A 361 -33.12 17.35 0.07
C SER A 361 -33.92 16.23 -0.60
N LYS A 362 -35.25 16.43 -0.83
CA LYS A 362 -36.13 15.43 -1.43
C LYS A 362 -35.62 14.98 -2.81
N VAL A 363 -35.35 13.70 -2.95
CA VAL A 363 -34.82 13.08 -4.17
C VAL A 363 -35.98 12.46 -4.96
N ASN A 364 -36.11 12.81 -6.24
CA ASN A 364 -37.07 12.19 -7.14
C ASN A 364 -36.53 10.94 -7.79
N LYS A 365 -37.40 10.15 -8.42
CA LYS A 365 -36.98 8.93 -9.13
C LYS A 365 -35.96 9.23 -10.23
N GLY A 366 -34.80 8.60 -10.15
CA GLY A 366 -33.70 8.77 -11.10
C GLY A 366 -32.76 9.93 -10.80
N GLU A 367 -33.03 10.74 -9.77
CA GLU A 367 -32.10 11.74 -9.28
C GLU A 367 -31.16 11.14 -8.23
N SER A 368 -30.03 11.78 -8.05
CA SER A 368 -29.14 11.57 -6.90
C SER A 368 -28.55 12.91 -6.45
N THR A 369 -28.09 12.99 -5.22
CA THR A 369 -27.53 14.23 -4.67
C THR A 369 -26.04 14.08 -4.34
N ARG A 370 -25.33 15.20 -4.47
CA ARG A 370 -24.01 15.41 -3.88
C ARG A 370 -24.16 16.53 -2.86
N VAL A 371 -23.73 16.28 -1.64
CA VAL A 371 -23.84 17.19 -0.51
C VAL A 371 -22.46 17.71 -0.18
N PHE A 372 -22.28 19.03 -0.15
CA PHE A 372 -21.00 19.70 0.01
C PHE A 372 -20.95 20.58 1.26
#